data_68fbca453e52b0d3f3935350e2109ea8
#
_entry.id   68fbca453e52b0d3f3935350e2109ea8
#
_cell.length_a   1.000
_cell.length_b   1.000
_cell.length_c   1.000
_cell.angle_alpha   90.00
_cell.angle_beta   90.00
_cell.angle_gamma   90.00
#
_symmetry.space_group_name_H-M   'P 1'
#
loop_
_entity.id
_entity.type
_entity.pdbx_description
1 polymer ?
#
loop_
_entity_poly.entity_id
_entity_poly.type
_entity_poly.pdbx_seq_one_letter_code
_entity_poly.pdbx_strand_id
1 'polypeptide(L)'
;MGARNWNLGIISNRRMKKKSEHSNDRIPSPTVREMSRRERTFAALRYPNYRLWFQGQVVSLLGTWMQTTAQGFLIYELTHSPAYLGYVGFAAGVPMWLLTLYGGVVADRVSRRALMIITQTAMMVFAFILAALTFLHVVQPWHVLVLSFLLGVANSFDAPARQAFVGEMVDREDLTNAIALNATMFHTATAIGPAVAGLTYALFGPGWCFTINGVSFVAVIVALKMMKLKPHVRPSVAGSAFSEFKEGVLYVVRHDVVRVVIGIIAVNSMFTLSLNTLVPAWSVAILGGDATTNGFLYSARG
;
A
#
# COMPACT_ATOMS: atom_id res chain seq x y z
N MET A 1 44.52 -43.70 48.21
CA MET A 1 45.22 -44.24 47.05
C MET A 1 44.65 -43.63 45.84
N GLY A 2 45.29 -42.78 45.02
CA GLY A 2 46.63 -42.28 44.94
C GLY A 2 46.60 -40.99 44.13
N ALA A 3 47.34 -40.01 44.64
CA ALA A 3 47.65 -38.76 44.01
C ALA A 3 48.54 -38.98 42.77
N ARG A 4 48.35 -38.22 41.69
CA ARG A 4 49.44 -37.96 40.75
C ARG A 4 49.47 -36.51 40.36
N ASN A 5 50.50 -35.86 40.89
CA ASN A 5 51.00 -34.55 40.47
C ASN A 5 51.40 -34.53 39.00
N TRP A 6 51.10 -33.41 38.31
CA TRP A 6 51.85 -32.98 37.15
C TRP A 6 52.24 -31.51 37.31
N ASN A 7 53.41 -31.27 37.91
CA ASN A 7 54.25 -30.10 37.72
C ASN A 7 55.10 -30.35 36.49
N LEU A 8 55.10 -29.45 35.50
CA LEU A 8 56.13 -29.15 34.49
C LEU A 8 55.41 -28.20 33.49
N GLY A 9 55.79 -26.98 33.25
CA GLY A 9 57.04 -26.32 33.03
C GLY A 9 56.85 -24.83 32.85
N ILE A 10 57.39 -24.11 33.80
CA ILE A 10 57.69 -22.67 33.68
C ILE A 10 59.06 -22.57 33.02
N ILE A 11 59.12 -22.56 31.69
CA ILE A 11 60.30 -22.08 30.93
C ILE A 11 59.78 -21.61 29.56
N SER A 12 60.20 -20.41 29.18
CA SER A 12 60.11 -19.87 27.84
C SER A 12 58.90 -18.96 27.48
N ASN A 13 58.73 -17.88 28.25
CA ASN A 13 57.85 -16.80 27.81
C ASN A 13 58.58 -15.44 27.71
N ARG A 14 59.89 -15.44 27.38
CA ARG A 14 60.72 -14.20 27.28
C ARG A 14 61.21 -13.91 25.85
N ARG A 15 60.89 -14.73 24.85
CA ARG A 15 61.35 -14.50 23.46
C ARG A 15 60.26 -14.14 22.43
N MET A 16 58.99 -14.11 22.83
CA MET A 16 57.91 -13.74 21.93
C MET A 16 57.37 -12.31 22.10
N LYS A 17 57.93 -11.52 23.00
CA LYS A 17 57.53 -10.12 23.28
C LYS A 17 58.26 -9.06 22.47
N LYS A 18 59.08 -9.43 21.50
CA LYS A 18 59.88 -8.50 20.68
C LYS A 18 59.65 -8.56 19.19
N LYS A 19 58.53 -9.22 18.74
CA LYS A 19 58.20 -9.34 17.33
C LYS A 19 56.74 -8.90 16.98
N SER A 20 56.05 -8.21 17.92
CA SER A 20 54.70 -7.69 17.69
C SER A 20 54.62 -6.16 17.59
N GLU A 21 55.74 -5.46 17.44
CA GLU A 21 55.76 -3.98 17.35
C GLU A 21 56.00 -3.45 15.96
N HIS A 22 55.96 -4.26 14.89
CA HIS A 22 56.05 -3.77 13.52
C HIS A 22 55.03 -4.52 12.66
N SER A 23 53.83 -4.04 12.59
CA SER A 23 52.89 -4.03 11.49
C SER A 23 51.51 -3.56 11.96
N ASN A 24 51.42 -2.33 12.39
CA ASN A 24 50.12 -1.67 12.56
C ASN A 24 49.82 -0.82 11.32
N ASP A 25 50.09 -1.37 10.16
CA ASP A 25 49.51 -0.90 8.90
C ASP A 25 48.05 -1.36 8.88
N ARG A 26 47.21 -0.64 9.67
CA ARG A 26 45.78 -0.68 9.46
C ARG A 26 45.56 -0.12 8.06
N ILE A 27 45.30 -1.02 7.10
CA ILE A 27 44.63 -0.65 5.86
C ILE A 27 43.42 0.16 6.33
N PRO A 28 43.31 1.47 5.97
CA PRO A 28 42.10 2.21 6.34
C PRO A 28 40.94 1.49 5.68
N SER A 29 40.08 0.90 6.51
CA SER A 29 38.80 0.40 6.04
C SER A 29 38.16 1.56 5.27
N PRO A 30 37.60 1.32 4.06
CA PRO A 30 36.98 2.38 3.28
C PRO A 30 35.99 3.09 4.22
N THR A 31 36.23 4.37 4.44
CA THR A 31 35.40 5.22 5.31
C THR A 31 33.97 5.06 4.85
N VAL A 32 33.18 4.32 5.61
CA VAL A 32 31.73 4.27 5.46
C VAL A 32 31.28 5.71 5.64
N ARG A 33 31.02 6.40 4.54
CA ARG A 33 30.54 7.77 4.54
C ARG A 33 29.30 7.80 5.39
N GLU A 34 29.37 8.39 6.58
CA GLU A 34 28.19 8.55 7.43
C GLU A 34 27.16 9.35 6.66
N MET A 35 26.12 8.66 6.20
CA MET A 35 25.03 9.29 5.47
C MET A 35 24.35 10.29 6.39
N SER A 36 24.11 11.50 5.92
CA SER A 36 23.35 12.51 6.66
C SER A 36 21.95 11.99 7.01
N ARG A 37 21.31 12.54 8.08
CA ARG A 37 19.94 12.14 8.42
C ARG A 37 18.99 12.23 7.23
N ARG A 38 19.12 13.25 6.38
CA ARG A 38 18.31 13.43 5.16
C ARG A 38 18.56 12.32 4.13
N GLU A 39 19.83 11.94 3.91
CA GLU A 39 20.18 10.84 3.01
C GLU A 39 19.62 9.50 3.48
N ARG A 40 19.58 9.27 4.79
CA ARG A 40 18.93 8.07 5.37
C ARG A 40 17.41 8.10 5.22
N THR A 41 16.75 9.27 5.42
CA THR A 41 15.30 9.41 5.33
C THR A 41 14.77 9.16 3.92
N PHE A 42 15.54 9.51 2.89
CA PHE A 42 15.14 9.37 1.48
C PHE A 42 16.01 8.37 0.72
N ALA A 43 16.62 7.42 1.42
CA ALA A 43 17.56 6.47 0.83
C ALA A 43 16.94 5.66 -0.33
N ALA A 44 15.68 5.24 -0.22
CA ALA A 44 14.99 4.51 -1.26
C ALA A 44 14.80 5.33 -2.56
N LEU A 45 14.74 6.66 -2.50
CA LEU A 45 14.59 7.51 -3.71
C LEU A 45 15.86 7.59 -4.54
N ARG A 46 17.01 7.09 -4.06
CA ARG A 46 18.24 6.97 -4.86
C ARG A 46 18.12 5.91 -5.96
N TYR A 47 17.22 4.93 -5.79
CA TYR A 47 16.96 3.90 -6.79
C TYR A 47 16.07 4.46 -7.90
N PRO A 48 16.55 4.51 -9.16
CA PRO A 48 15.82 5.14 -10.26
C PRO A 48 14.43 4.54 -10.49
N ASN A 49 14.32 3.20 -10.40
CA ASN A 49 13.03 2.50 -10.55
C ASN A 49 12.06 2.84 -9.43
N TYR A 50 12.53 2.85 -8.17
CA TYR A 50 11.68 3.21 -7.02
C TYR A 50 11.23 4.68 -7.11
N ARG A 51 12.10 5.60 -7.52
CA ARG A 51 11.75 7.01 -7.70
C ARG A 51 10.67 7.23 -8.75
N LEU A 52 10.79 6.56 -9.91
CA LEU A 52 9.77 6.60 -10.97
C LEU A 52 8.44 6.06 -10.46
N TRP A 53 8.46 4.92 -9.79
CA TRP A 53 7.28 4.30 -9.20
C TRP A 53 6.64 5.21 -8.15
N PHE A 54 7.43 5.75 -7.23
CA PHE A 54 6.97 6.62 -6.16
C PHE A 54 6.25 7.86 -6.70
N GLN A 55 6.83 8.53 -7.71
CA GLN A 55 6.21 9.70 -8.34
C GLN A 55 4.87 9.36 -9.01
N GLY A 56 4.81 8.27 -9.75
CA GLY A 56 3.56 7.79 -10.35
C GLY A 56 2.50 7.46 -9.30
N GLN A 57 2.91 6.77 -8.23
CA GLN A 57 2.01 6.36 -7.15
C GLN A 57 1.47 7.52 -6.32
N VAL A 58 2.26 8.56 -6.04
CA VAL A 58 1.78 9.77 -5.35
C VAL A 58 0.60 10.37 -6.10
N VAL A 59 0.74 10.56 -7.41
CA VAL A 59 -0.32 11.14 -8.26
C VAL A 59 -1.55 10.21 -8.28
N SER A 60 -1.33 8.91 -8.45
CA SER A 60 -2.42 7.93 -8.54
C SER A 60 -3.16 7.74 -7.22
N LEU A 61 -2.47 7.74 -6.09
CA LEU A 61 -3.12 7.64 -4.78
C LEU A 61 -3.97 8.86 -4.46
N LEU A 62 -3.50 10.06 -4.77
CA LEU A 62 -4.31 11.28 -4.65
C LEU A 62 -5.59 11.16 -5.49
N GLY A 63 -5.48 10.76 -6.77
CA GLY A 63 -6.63 10.52 -7.64
C GLY A 63 -7.57 9.46 -7.09
N THR A 64 -7.06 8.36 -6.56
CA THR A 64 -7.85 7.27 -5.98
C THR A 64 -8.67 7.74 -4.78
N TRP A 65 -8.07 8.51 -3.87
CA TRP A 65 -8.78 9.08 -2.72
C TRP A 65 -9.79 10.15 -3.15
N MET A 66 -9.46 10.94 -4.19
CA MET A 66 -10.42 11.86 -4.82
C MET A 66 -11.64 11.11 -5.34
N GLN A 67 -11.44 10.04 -6.12
CA GLN A 67 -12.56 9.25 -6.66
C GLN A 67 -13.38 8.62 -5.54
N THR A 68 -12.74 8.01 -4.53
CA THR A 68 -13.45 7.36 -3.42
C THR A 68 -14.36 8.34 -2.69
N THR A 69 -13.85 9.55 -2.40
CA THR A 69 -14.62 10.60 -1.73
C THR A 69 -15.77 11.12 -2.60
N ALA A 70 -15.48 11.43 -3.87
CA ALA A 70 -16.48 11.94 -4.81
C ALA A 70 -17.55 10.90 -5.11
N GLN A 71 -17.20 9.62 -5.22
CA GLN A 71 -18.13 8.52 -5.48
C GLN A 71 -19.08 8.29 -4.30
N GLY A 72 -18.56 8.37 -3.06
CA GLY A 72 -19.39 8.31 -1.85
C GLY A 72 -20.39 9.47 -1.77
N PHE A 73 -19.96 10.69 -2.10
CA PHE A 73 -20.84 11.84 -2.12
C PHE A 73 -21.89 11.75 -3.24
N LEU A 74 -21.48 11.40 -4.45
CA LEU A 74 -22.36 11.20 -5.60
C LEU A 74 -23.48 10.18 -5.34
N ILE A 75 -23.15 9.02 -4.78
CA ILE A 75 -24.17 8.00 -4.50
C ILE A 75 -25.18 8.49 -3.46
N TYR A 76 -24.72 9.25 -2.46
CA TYR A 76 -25.62 9.85 -1.50
C TYR A 76 -26.50 10.94 -2.12
N GLU A 77 -25.96 11.78 -2.98
CA GLU A 77 -26.72 12.80 -3.72
C GLU A 77 -27.79 12.19 -4.65
N LEU A 78 -27.46 11.06 -5.30
CA LEU A 78 -28.42 10.35 -6.17
C LEU A 78 -29.55 9.63 -5.43
N THR A 79 -29.31 9.19 -4.19
CA THR A 79 -30.23 8.29 -3.48
C THR A 79 -30.82 8.89 -2.22
N HIS A 80 -30.18 9.89 -1.64
CA HIS A 80 -30.48 10.45 -0.30
C HIS A 80 -30.58 9.37 0.81
N SER A 81 -29.89 8.23 0.59
CA SER A 81 -29.98 7.07 1.48
C SER A 81 -28.61 6.62 1.98
N PRO A 82 -28.37 6.64 3.30
CA PRO A 82 -27.16 6.09 3.90
C PRO A 82 -26.93 4.60 3.60
N ALA A 83 -28.00 3.84 3.33
CA ALA A 83 -27.90 2.43 2.99
C ALA A 83 -27.10 2.21 1.69
N TYR A 84 -27.25 3.08 0.69
CA TYR A 84 -26.50 2.98 -0.55
C TYR A 84 -25.00 3.21 -0.37
N LEU A 85 -24.60 4.01 0.59
CA LEU A 85 -23.18 4.15 0.98
C LEU A 85 -22.63 2.80 1.47
N GLY A 86 -23.43 2.10 2.30
CA GLY A 86 -23.11 0.74 2.73
C GLY A 86 -23.03 -0.25 1.57
N TYR A 87 -23.96 -0.21 0.63
CA TYR A 87 -23.93 -1.08 -0.56
C TYR A 87 -22.70 -0.85 -1.44
N VAL A 88 -22.28 0.39 -1.64
CA VAL A 88 -21.04 0.71 -2.38
C VAL A 88 -19.81 0.17 -1.66
N GLY A 89 -19.71 0.40 -0.35
CA GLY A 89 -18.64 -0.15 0.47
C GLY A 89 -18.60 -1.68 0.46
N PHE A 90 -19.77 -2.33 0.54
CA PHE A 90 -19.90 -3.78 0.44
C PHE A 90 -19.52 -4.29 -0.94
N ALA A 91 -20.00 -3.66 -2.02
CA ALA A 91 -19.68 -4.03 -3.38
C ALA A 91 -18.16 -3.97 -3.67
N ALA A 92 -17.46 -2.94 -3.17
CA ALA A 92 -16.01 -2.84 -3.30
C ALA A 92 -15.27 -3.82 -2.36
N GLY A 93 -15.78 -4.04 -1.16
CA GLY A 93 -15.13 -4.83 -0.11
C GLY A 93 -15.19 -6.34 -0.34
N VAL A 94 -16.34 -6.86 -0.79
CA VAL A 94 -16.54 -8.31 -0.97
C VAL A 94 -15.50 -8.94 -1.90
N PRO A 95 -15.23 -8.41 -3.10
CA PRO A 95 -14.16 -8.96 -3.94
C PRO A 95 -12.79 -8.92 -3.27
N MET A 96 -12.46 -7.85 -2.56
CA MET A 96 -11.20 -7.75 -1.83
C MET A 96 -11.06 -8.86 -0.79
N TRP A 97 -12.10 -9.14 -0.02
CA TRP A 97 -12.07 -10.18 1.00
C TRP A 97 -11.93 -11.58 0.41
N LEU A 98 -12.66 -11.85 -0.66
CA LEU A 98 -12.68 -13.18 -1.27
C LEU A 98 -11.47 -13.44 -2.16
N LEU A 99 -10.98 -12.43 -2.89
CA LEU A 99 -10.00 -12.63 -3.96
C LEU A 99 -8.57 -12.20 -3.58
N THR A 100 -8.33 -11.44 -2.49
CA THR A 100 -6.99 -10.94 -2.15
C THR A 100 -5.97 -12.07 -1.96
N LEU A 101 -6.36 -13.17 -1.33
CA LEU A 101 -5.47 -14.34 -1.18
C LEU A 101 -5.11 -14.94 -2.54
N TYR A 102 -6.11 -15.10 -3.41
CA TYR A 102 -5.89 -15.58 -4.77
C TYR A 102 -5.04 -14.58 -5.57
N GLY A 103 -5.30 -13.28 -5.39
CA GLY A 103 -4.51 -12.19 -5.97
C GLY A 103 -3.04 -12.26 -5.55
N GLY A 104 -2.74 -12.58 -4.30
CA GLY A 104 -1.39 -12.82 -3.80
C GLY A 104 -0.70 -13.98 -4.53
N VAL A 105 -1.38 -15.11 -4.65
CA VAL A 105 -0.86 -16.29 -5.40
C VAL A 105 -0.57 -15.94 -6.86
N VAL A 106 -1.48 -15.22 -7.51
CA VAL A 106 -1.30 -14.76 -8.89
C VAL A 106 -0.09 -13.81 -8.99
N ALA A 107 0.04 -12.85 -8.05
CA ALA A 107 1.15 -11.90 -7.99
C ALA A 107 2.51 -12.61 -7.80
N ASP A 108 2.55 -13.78 -7.18
CA ASP A 108 3.77 -14.57 -7.03
C ASP A 108 4.09 -15.42 -8.27
N ARG A 109 3.09 -15.74 -9.08
CA ARG A 109 3.26 -16.60 -10.28
C ARG A 109 3.47 -15.82 -11.57
N VAL A 110 2.89 -14.61 -11.69
CA VAL A 110 3.01 -13.79 -12.90
C VAL A 110 3.92 -12.58 -12.69
N SER A 111 4.28 -11.86 -13.74
CA SER A 111 5.05 -10.63 -13.61
C SER A 111 4.25 -9.57 -12.83
N ARG A 112 4.73 -9.19 -11.63
CA ARG A 112 4.08 -8.16 -10.82
C ARG A 112 3.88 -6.88 -11.60
N ARG A 113 4.89 -6.47 -12.38
CA ARG A 113 4.79 -5.33 -13.29
C ARG A 113 3.67 -5.49 -14.32
N ALA A 114 3.56 -6.66 -14.98
CA ALA A 114 2.51 -6.92 -15.97
C ALA A 114 1.12 -6.94 -15.31
N LEU A 115 1.01 -7.60 -14.15
CA LEU A 115 -0.22 -7.64 -13.37
C LEU A 115 -0.68 -6.22 -12.98
N MET A 116 0.22 -5.39 -12.44
CA MET A 116 -0.09 -4.00 -12.12
C MET A 116 -0.50 -3.18 -13.34
N ILE A 117 0.15 -3.36 -14.49
CA ILE A 117 -0.27 -2.65 -15.72
C ILE A 117 -1.69 -3.04 -16.12
N ILE A 118 -2.06 -4.31 -16.02
CA ILE A 118 -3.40 -4.80 -16.35
C ILE A 118 -4.43 -4.24 -15.37
N THR A 119 -4.19 -4.36 -14.06
CA THR A 119 -5.11 -3.88 -13.02
C THR A 119 -5.28 -2.37 -13.06
N GLN A 120 -4.19 -1.61 -13.21
CA GLN A 120 -4.20 -0.15 -13.32
C GLN A 120 -4.93 0.31 -14.61
N THR A 121 -4.77 -0.42 -15.71
CA THR A 121 -5.52 -0.14 -16.96
C THR A 121 -7.01 -0.41 -16.77
N ALA A 122 -7.38 -1.50 -16.11
CA ALA A 122 -8.78 -1.79 -15.80
C ALA A 122 -9.40 -0.70 -14.91
N MET A 123 -8.72 -0.30 -13.83
CA MET A 123 -9.18 0.77 -12.94
C MET A 123 -9.29 2.12 -13.65
N MET A 124 -8.36 2.44 -14.55
CA MET A 124 -8.42 3.60 -15.43
C MET A 124 -9.69 3.61 -16.29
N VAL A 125 -9.98 2.49 -16.94
CA VAL A 125 -11.18 2.34 -17.78
C VAL A 125 -12.44 2.52 -16.96
N PHE A 126 -12.54 1.91 -15.77
CA PHE A 126 -13.70 2.06 -14.89
C PHE A 126 -13.88 3.50 -14.42
N ALA A 127 -12.79 4.22 -14.13
CA ALA A 127 -12.83 5.63 -13.76
C ALA A 127 -13.37 6.49 -14.93
N PHE A 128 -12.91 6.26 -16.15
CA PHE A 128 -13.41 6.97 -17.32
C PHE A 128 -14.85 6.62 -17.68
N ILE A 129 -15.28 5.36 -17.49
CA ILE A 129 -16.69 4.98 -17.66
C ILE A 129 -17.56 5.76 -16.66
N LEU A 130 -17.16 5.81 -15.39
CA LEU A 130 -17.91 6.56 -14.39
C LEU A 130 -17.93 8.07 -14.70
N ALA A 131 -16.80 8.64 -15.15
CA ALA A 131 -16.72 10.03 -15.58
C ALA A 131 -17.68 10.30 -16.76
N ALA A 132 -17.67 9.47 -17.80
CA ALA A 132 -18.54 9.61 -18.96
C ALA A 132 -20.03 9.54 -18.60
N LEU A 133 -20.44 8.55 -17.79
CA LEU A 133 -21.81 8.41 -17.30
C LEU A 133 -22.26 9.65 -16.52
N THR A 134 -21.34 10.24 -15.76
CA THR A 134 -21.61 11.42 -14.94
C THR A 134 -21.74 12.67 -15.79
N PHE A 135 -20.85 12.91 -16.77
CA PHE A 135 -20.93 14.03 -17.69
C PHE A 135 -22.16 13.99 -18.61
N LEU A 136 -22.57 12.78 -19.00
CA LEU A 136 -23.79 12.57 -19.80
C LEU A 136 -25.06 12.68 -18.96
N HIS A 137 -24.97 12.86 -17.64
CA HIS A 137 -26.11 12.90 -16.72
C HIS A 137 -26.98 11.64 -16.74
N VAL A 138 -26.42 10.48 -17.11
CA VAL A 138 -27.11 9.18 -17.18
C VAL A 138 -26.66 8.22 -16.06
N VAL A 139 -25.82 8.71 -15.14
CA VAL A 139 -25.35 7.90 -14.01
C VAL A 139 -26.53 7.47 -13.12
N GLN A 140 -26.58 6.18 -12.80
CA GLN A 140 -27.58 5.57 -11.94
C GLN A 140 -26.88 4.90 -10.76
N PRO A 141 -27.57 4.70 -9.59
CA PRO A 141 -26.96 4.04 -8.45
C PRO A 141 -26.36 2.67 -8.74
N TRP A 142 -26.98 1.88 -9.60
CA TRP A 142 -26.45 0.56 -9.95
C TRP A 142 -25.15 0.62 -10.78
N HIS A 143 -24.96 1.66 -11.60
CA HIS A 143 -23.67 1.87 -12.29
C HIS A 143 -22.53 2.03 -11.27
N VAL A 144 -22.78 2.83 -10.23
CA VAL A 144 -21.81 3.04 -9.14
C VAL A 144 -21.50 1.74 -8.42
N LEU A 145 -22.53 0.92 -8.11
CA LEU A 145 -22.37 -0.38 -7.45
C LEU A 145 -21.53 -1.36 -8.29
N VAL A 146 -21.86 -1.50 -9.58
CA VAL A 146 -21.14 -2.41 -10.48
C VAL A 146 -19.69 -1.98 -10.65
N LEU A 147 -19.44 -0.68 -10.87
CA LEU A 147 -18.08 -0.17 -11.03
C LEU A 147 -17.28 -0.29 -9.71
N SER A 148 -17.92 -0.11 -8.55
CA SER A 148 -17.29 -0.35 -7.24
C SER A 148 -16.87 -1.81 -7.09
N PHE A 149 -17.74 -2.75 -7.47
CA PHE A 149 -17.42 -4.17 -7.44
C PHE A 149 -16.23 -4.50 -8.35
N LEU A 150 -16.22 -4.01 -9.58
CA LEU A 150 -15.14 -4.22 -10.53
C LEU A 150 -13.82 -3.59 -10.06
N LEU A 151 -13.88 -2.40 -9.44
CA LEU A 151 -12.74 -1.78 -8.78
C LEU A 151 -12.22 -2.65 -7.62
N GLY A 152 -13.11 -3.22 -6.82
CA GLY A 152 -12.77 -4.16 -5.75
C GLY A 152 -12.04 -5.39 -6.28
N VAL A 153 -12.53 -5.97 -7.40
CA VAL A 153 -11.85 -7.09 -8.08
C VAL A 153 -10.46 -6.68 -8.53
N ALA A 154 -10.31 -5.56 -9.23
CA ALA A 154 -9.01 -5.09 -9.71
C ALA A 154 -8.03 -4.84 -8.55
N ASN A 155 -8.50 -4.21 -7.46
CA ASN A 155 -7.70 -3.96 -6.26
C ASN A 155 -7.25 -5.24 -5.54
N SER A 156 -8.04 -6.32 -5.59
CA SER A 156 -7.68 -7.61 -4.99
C SER A 156 -6.39 -8.19 -5.57
N PHE A 157 -6.07 -7.87 -6.81
CA PHE A 157 -4.84 -8.29 -7.49
C PHE A 157 -3.76 -7.20 -7.43
N ASP A 158 -4.15 -5.92 -7.54
CA ASP A 158 -3.22 -4.80 -7.53
C ASP A 158 -2.51 -4.64 -6.18
N ALA A 159 -3.24 -4.69 -5.08
CA ALA A 159 -2.70 -4.41 -3.76
C ALA A 159 -1.56 -5.36 -3.34
N PRO A 160 -1.70 -6.70 -3.42
CA PRO A 160 -0.61 -7.62 -3.09
C PRO A 160 0.56 -7.51 -4.08
N ALA A 161 0.29 -7.34 -5.38
CA ALA A 161 1.32 -7.14 -6.38
C ALA A 161 2.15 -5.89 -6.10
N ARG A 162 1.50 -4.77 -5.79
CA ARG A 162 2.12 -3.49 -5.46
C ARG A 162 2.98 -3.56 -4.20
N GLN A 163 2.51 -4.20 -3.13
CA GLN A 163 3.26 -4.35 -1.89
C GLN A 163 4.53 -5.19 -2.11
N ALA A 164 4.40 -6.31 -2.83
CA ALA A 164 5.53 -7.19 -3.12
C ALA A 164 6.53 -6.55 -4.12
N PHE A 165 6.07 -5.68 -5.01
CA PHE A 165 6.89 -5.02 -6.03
C PHE A 165 7.90 -4.03 -5.43
N VAL A 166 7.62 -3.43 -4.28
CA VAL A 166 8.55 -2.54 -3.58
C VAL A 166 9.88 -3.23 -3.32
N GLY A 167 9.85 -4.50 -2.91
CA GLY A 167 11.06 -5.28 -2.65
C GLY A 167 11.88 -5.63 -3.90
N GLU A 168 11.33 -5.47 -5.11
CA GLU A 168 12.07 -5.67 -6.37
C GLU A 168 12.84 -4.41 -6.84
N MET A 169 12.55 -3.26 -6.24
CA MET A 169 13.07 -1.96 -6.68
C MET A 169 14.19 -1.41 -5.81
N VAL A 170 14.34 -1.93 -4.59
CA VAL A 170 15.33 -1.48 -3.61
C VAL A 170 16.10 -2.65 -3.02
N ASP A 171 17.33 -2.40 -2.56
CA ASP A 171 18.10 -3.39 -1.84
C ASP A 171 17.54 -3.65 -0.43
N ARG A 172 17.86 -4.81 0.16
CA ARG A 172 17.34 -5.21 1.48
C ARG A 172 17.64 -4.21 2.59
N GLU A 173 18.77 -3.53 2.50
CA GLU A 173 19.19 -2.52 3.48
C GLU A 173 18.26 -1.30 3.52
N ASP A 174 17.71 -0.91 2.36
CA ASP A 174 16.82 0.24 2.23
C ASP A 174 15.33 -0.11 2.17
N LEU A 175 14.99 -1.40 2.28
CA LEU A 175 13.59 -1.86 2.20
C LEU A 175 12.71 -1.23 3.28
N THR A 176 13.21 -1.12 4.50
CA THR A 176 12.48 -0.47 5.62
C THR A 176 12.20 1.00 5.30
N ASN A 177 13.15 1.69 4.68
CA ASN A 177 12.98 3.09 4.26
C ASN A 177 11.93 3.20 3.13
N ALA A 178 11.96 2.30 2.15
CA ALA A 178 10.98 2.25 1.07
C ALA A 178 9.57 2.01 1.61
N ILE A 179 9.40 1.10 2.57
CA ILE A 179 8.12 0.83 3.23
C ILE A 179 7.63 2.06 4.00
N ALA A 180 8.52 2.76 4.73
CA ALA A 180 8.17 3.96 5.46
C ALA A 180 7.73 5.10 4.53
N LEU A 181 8.44 5.31 3.41
CA LEU A 181 8.04 6.30 2.40
C LEU A 181 6.71 5.95 1.74
N ASN A 182 6.46 4.66 1.47
CA ASN A 182 5.18 4.20 0.93
C ASN A 182 4.03 4.45 1.91
N ALA A 183 4.22 4.19 3.20
CA ALA A 183 3.23 4.50 4.23
C ALA A 183 2.97 6.01 4.33
N THR A 184 4.03 6.82 4.33
CA THR A 184 3.92 8.30 4.34
C THR A 184 3.12 8.81 3.13
N MET A 185 3.43 8.29 1.93
CA MET A 185 2.70 8.63 0.70
C MET A 185 1.21 8.28 0.82
N PHE A 186 0.88 7.09 1.35
CA PHE A 186 -0.49 6.65 1.54
C PHE A 186 -1.24 7.57 2.53
N HIS A 187 -0.65 7.87 3.69
CA HIS A 187 -1.28 8.76 4.67
C HIS A 187 -1.41 10.21 4.17
N THR A 188 -0.42 10.69 3.42
CA THR A 188 -0.52 12.02 2.79
C THR A 188 -1.66 12.07 1.79
N ALA A 189 -1.84 11.02 0.98
CA ALA A 189 -2.92 10.95 0.02
C ALA A 189 -4.31 10.83 0.69
N THR A 190 -4.41 10.09 1.81
CA THR A 190 -5.65 10.03 2.61
C THR A 190 -6.03 11.36 3.23
N ALA A 191 -5.05 12.16 3.63
CA ALA A 191 -5.30 13.48 4.22
C ALA A 191 -5.63 14.55 3.17
N ILE A 192 -4.94 14.56 2.04
CA ILE A 192 -5.07 15.64 1.03
C ILE A 192 -6.12 15.32 -0.03
N GLY A 193 -6.18 14.05 -0.48
CA GLY A 193 -7.06 13.63 -1.57
C GLY A 193 -8.52 14.02 -1.40
N PRO A 194 -9.14 13.74 -0.24
CA PRO A 194 -10.53 14.10 0.04
C PRO A 194 -10.81 15.60 0.00
N ALA A 195 -9.91 16.46 0.52
CA ALA A 195 -10.09 17.91 0.47
C ALA A 195 -10.07 18.42 -0.98
N VAL A 196 -9.11 17.92 -1.78
CA VAL A 196 -9.04 18.24 -3.21
C VAL A 196 -10.27 17.71 -3.94
N ALA A 197 -10.79 16.54 -3.56
CA ALA A 197 -12.03 16.00 -4.10
C ALA A 197 -13.23 16.90 -3.83
N GLY A 198 -13.41 17.35 -2.58
CA GLY A 198 -14.51 18.23 -2.18
C GLY A 198 -14.51 19.55 -2.96
N LEU A 199 -13.35 20.19 -3.07
CA LEU A 199 -13.18 21.41 -3.86
C LEU A 199 -13.43 21.18 -5.35
N THR A 200 -12.86 20.12 -5.92
CA THR A 200 -13.06 19.80 -7.35
C THR A 200 -14.51 19.46 -7.64
N TYR A 201 -15.16 18.72 -6.76
CA TYR A 201 -16.57 18.37 -6.88
C TYR A 201 -17.47 19.61 -6.86
N ALA A 202 -17.24 20.51 -5.89
CA ALA A 202 -18.04 21.73 -5.74
C ALA A 202 -17.86 22.72 -6.91
N LEU A 203 -16.64 22.82 -7.46
CA LEU A 203 -16.33 23.79 -8.52
C LEU A 203 -16.64 23.26 -9.94
N PHE A 204 -16.38 21.97 -10.17
CA PHE A 204 -16.39 21.39 -11.52
C PHE A 204 -17.34 20.17 -11.67
N GLY A 205 -17.86 19.68 -10.55
CA GLY A 205 -18.70 18.49 -10.50
C GLY A 205 -17.95 17.17 -10.39
N PRO A 206 -18.70 16.07 -10.09
CA PRO A 206 -18.12 14.73 -9.83
C PRO A 206 -17.36 14.13 -11.01
N GLY A 207 -17.79 14.40 -12.24
CA GLY A 207 -17.16 13.86 -13.45
C GLY A 207 -15.67 14.20 -13.54
N TRP A 208 -15.27 15.40 -13.10
CA TRP A 208 -13.87 15.80 -13.09
C TRP A 208 -13.03 15.05 -12.06
N CYS A 209 -13.59 14.71 -10.90
CA CYS A 209 -12.88 13.89 -9.92
C CYS A 209 -12.53 12.51 -10.50
N PHE A 210 -13.46 11.89 -11.23
CA PHE A 210 -13.26 10.61 -11.89
C PHE A 210 -12.28 10.70 -13.06
N THR A 211 -12.36 11.78 -13.84
CA THR A 211 -11.42 12.04 -14.96
C THR A 211 -10.00 12.23 -14.46
N ILE A 212 -9.79 13.03 -13.42
CA ILE A 212 -8.46 13.27 -12.83
C ILE A 212 -7.89 11.95 -12.32
N ASN A 213 -8.69 11.10 -11.66
CA ASN A 213 -8.22 9.78 -11.25
C ASN A 213 -7.91 8.87 -12.44
N GLY A 214 -8.76 8.83 -13.47
CA GLY A 214 -8.50 8.10 -14.71
C GLY A 214 -7.16 8.49 -15.33
N VAL A 215 -6.88 9.79 -15.45
CA VAL A 215 -5.59 10.32 -15.95
C VAL A 215 -4.45 9.96 -15.01
N SER A 216 -4.65 9.96 -13.68
CA SER A 216 -3.60 9.64 -12.71
C SER A 216 -3.05 8.21 -12.89
N PHE A 217 -3.89 7.25 -13.28
CA PHE A 217 -3.46 5.89 -13.60
C PHE A 217 -2.49 5.83 -14.79
N VAL A 218 -2.62 6.74 -15.77
CA VAL A 218 -1.67 6.85 -16.88
C VAL A 218 -0.26 7.11 -16.36
N ALA A 219 -0.10 7.97 -15.34
CA ALA A 219 1.20 8.27 -14.75
C ALA A 219 1.88 7.01 -14.19
N VAL A 220 1.13 6.14 -13.49
CA VAL A 220 1.67 4.86 -12.97
C VAL A 220 2.00 3.90 -14.10
N ILE A 221 1.11 3.75 -15.10
CA ILE A 221 1.32 2.86 -16.23
C ILE A 221 2.59 3.27 -17.01
N VAL A 222 2.77 4.57 -17.26
CA VAL A 222 3.97 5.11 -17.91
C VAL A 222 5.21 4.86 -17.05
N ALA A 223 5.15 5.16 -15.74
CA ALA A 223 6.24 4.88 -14.83
C ALA A 223 6.63 3.39 -14.85
N LEU A 224 5.66 2.48 -14.76
CA LEU A 224 5.89 1.03 -14.84
C LEU A 224 6.53 0.62 -16.18
N LYS A 225 6.11 1.21 -17.31
CA LYS A 225 6.70 0.93 -18.63
C LYS A 225 8.13 1.46 -18.79
N MET A 226 8.47 2.57 -18.15
CA MET A 226 9.81 3.18 -18.22
C MET A 226 10.85 2.47 -17.32
N MET A 227 10.42 1.68 -16.35
CA MET A 227 11.34 0.99 -15.44
C MET A 227 12.21 -0.05 -16.17
N LYS A 228 13.47 -0.09 -15.79
CA LYS A 228 14.45 -1.09 -16.24
C LYS A 228 14.68 -2.10 -15.11
N LEU A 229 13.82 -3.10 -15.04
CA LEU A 229 13.91 -4.15 -14.02
C LEU A 229 14.86 -5.26 -14.48
N LYS A 230 15.67 -5.76 -13.56
CA LYS A 230 16.45 -7.00 -13.78
C LYS A 230 15.49 -8.19 -13.79
N PRO A 231 15.75 -9.22 -14.61
CA PRO A 231 14.99 -10.46 -14.53
C PRO A 231 15.08 -11.04 -13.12
N HIS A 232 13.97 -11.04 -12.41
CA HIS A 232 13.93 -11.65 -11.07
C HIS A 232 13.69 -13.15 -11.22
N VAL A 233 14.67 -13.94 -10.82
CA VAL A 233 14.51 -15.40 -10.70
C VAL A 233 13.60 -15.66 -9.50
N ARG A 234 12.38 -16.07 -9.77
CA ARG A 234 11.40 -16.34 -8.73
C ARG A 234 11.72 -17.66 -8.07
N PRO A 235 11.73 -17.73 -6.74
CA PRO A 235 11.73 -19.03 -6.08
C PRO A 235 10.45 -19.76 -6.51
N SER A 236 10.59 -21.02 -6.93
CA SER A 236 9.43 -21.88 -7.14
C SER A 236 8.76 -22.07 -5.79
N VAL A 237 7.62 -21.42 -5.58
CA VAL A 237 6.80 -21.62 -4.37
C VAL A 237 6.11 -22.97 -4.56
N ALA A 238 6.73 -24.02 -4.01
CA ALA A 238 6.16 -25.36 -3.94
C ALA A 238 5.20 -25.42 -2.74
N GLY A 239 3.96 -24.93 -2.92
CA GLY A 239 2.92 -25.00 -1.91
C GLY A 239 1.56 -24.57 -2.47
N SER A 240 0.47 -25.11 -1.93
CA SER A 240 -0.87 -24.62 -2.21
C SER A 240 -1.15 -23.45 -1.28
N ALA A 241 -1.46 -22.26 -1.85
CA ALA A 241 -1.87 -21.09 -1.06
C ALA A 241 -3.04 -21.39 -0.11
N PHE A 242 -3.89 -22.35 -0.46
CA PHE A 242 -4.98 -22.79 0.41
C PHE A 242 -4.46 -23.54 1.64
N SER A 243 -3.38 -24.32 1.50
CA SER A 243 -2.72 -25.00 2.63
C SER A 243 -2.13 -23.98 3.61
N GLU A 244 -1.39 -23.00 3.09
CA GLU A 244 -0.78 -21.94 3.91
C GLU A 244 -1.83 -21.07 4.63
N PHE A 245 -2.93 -20.76 3.94
CA PHE A 245 -4.06 -20.07 4.56
C PHE A 245 -4.68 -20.88 5.70
N LYS A 246 -4.95 -22.18 5.47
CA LYS A 246 -5.50 -23.07 6.49
C LYS A 246 -4.59 -23.17 7.72
N GLU A 247 -3.27 -23.26 7.50
CA GLU A 247 -2.29 -23.26 8.57
C GLU A 247 -2.28 -21.95 9.35
N GLY A 248 -2.35 -20.81 8.64
CA GLY A 248 -2.48 -19.49 9.25
C GLY A 248 -3.74 -19.34 10.11
N VAL A 249 -4.91 -19.76 9.60
CA VAL A 249 -6.16 -19.75 10.37
C VAL A 249 -6.06 -20.67 11.59
N LEU A 250 -5.50 -21.87 11.43
CA LEU A 250 -5.32 -22.81 12.53
C LEU A 250 -4.37 -22.27 13.60
N TYR A 251 -3.32 -21.55 13.19
CA TYR A 251 -2.41 -20.86 14.10
C TYR A 251 -3.14 -19.81 14.94
N VAL A 252 -3.95 -18.95 14.29
CA VAL A 252 -4.77 -17.92 14.98
C VAL A 252 -5.71 -18.56 15.99
N VAL A 253 -6.42 -19.62 15.60
CA VAL A 253 -7.38 -20.30 16.49
C VAL A 253 -6.69 -20.95 17.70
N ARG A 254 -5.48 -21.48 17.52
CA ARG A 254 -4.71 -22.15 18.57
C ARG A 254 -3.98 -21.23 19.54
N HIS A 255 -3.75 -19.96 19.17
CA HIS A 255 -3.00 -19.02 20.00
C HIS A 255 -3.92 -17.94 20.56
N ASP A 256 -4.27 -18.03 21.84
CA ASP A 256 -5.23 -17.15 22.51
C ASP A 256 -4.89 -15.66 22.36
N VAL A 257 -3.62 -15.29 22.54
CA VAL A 257 -3.18 -13.89 22.40
C VAL A 257 -3.41 -13.37 20.98
N VAL A 258 -3.05 -14.17 19.96
CA VAL A 258 -3.21 -13.80 18.54
C VAL A 258 -4.69 -13.66 18.21
N ARG A 259 -5.52 -14.60 18.67
CA ARG A 259 -6.97 -14.57 18.48
C ARG A 259 -7.60 -13.31 19.07
N VAL A 260 -7.24 -12.94 20.29
CA VAL A 260 -7.75 -11.72 20.95
C VAL A 260 -7.30 -10.47 20.22
N VAL A 261 -6.03 -10.37 19.85
CA VAL A 261 -5.50 -9.21 19.10
C VAL A 261 -6.20 -9.06 17.74
N ILE A 262 -6.36 -10.15 16.99
CA ILE A 262 -7.07 -10.13 15.71
C ILE A 262 -8.56 -9.76 15.93
N GLY A 263 -9.18 -10.27 16.98
CA GLY A 263 -10.56 -9.92 17.35
C GLY A 263 -10.72 -8.42 17.63
N ILE A 264 -9.83 -7.84 18.41
CA ILE A 264 -9.81 -6.39 18.69
C ILE A 264 -9.63 -5.58 17.41
N ILE A 265 -8.68 -5.98 16.55
CA ILE A 265 -8.43 -5.31 15.27
C ILE A 265 -9.66 -5.41 14.37
N ALA A 266 -10.31 -6.56 14.29
CA ALA A 266 -11.52 -6.78 13.48
C ALA A 266 -12.67 -5.89 13.94
N VAL A 267 -12.94 -5.85 15.24
CA VAL A 267 -14.00 -5.00 15.83
C VAL A 267 -13.70 -3.52 15.57
N ASN A 268 -12.47 -3.07 15.87
CA ASN A 268 -12.06 -1.68 15.63
C ASN A 268 -12.18 -1.30 14.13
N SER A 269 -11.75 -2.18 13.23
CA SER A 269 -11.84 -1.95 11.78
C SER A 269 -13.30 -1.86 11.32
N MET A 270 -14.18 -2.70 11.87
CA MET A 270 -15.61 -2.70 11.55
C MET A 270 -16.26 -1.36 11.91
N PHE A 271 -16.04 -0.87 13.13
CA PHE A 271 -16.58 0.42 13.56
C PHE A 271 -15.97 1.59 12.78
N THR A 272 -14.64 1.58 12.60
CA THR A 272 -13.93 2.61 11.87
C THR A 272 -14.39 2.71 10.42
N LEU A 273 -14.54 1.58 9.73
CA LEU A 273 -14.99 1.54 8.34
C LEU A 273 -16.44 2.01 8.22
N SER A 274 -17.32 1.61 9.14
CA SER A 274 -18.72 2.03 9.14
C SER A 274 -18.87 3.52 9.33
N LEU A 275 -18.15 4.12 10.29
CA LEU A 275 -18.15 5.57 10.50
C LEU A 275 -17.68 6.33 9.25
N ASN A 276 -16.64 5.85 8.58
CA ASN A 276 -16.17 6.46 7.34
C ASN A 276 -17.21 6.45 6.23
N THR A 277 -17.85 5.31 6.06
CA THR A 277 -18.84 5.14 5.01
C THR A 277 -19.99 6.14 5.16
N LEU A 278 -20.31 6.56 6.38
CA LEU A 278 -21.43 7.46 6.68
C LEU A 278 -21.08 8.96 6.61
N VAL A 279 -19.82 9.35 6.43
CA VAL A 279 -19.39 10.76 6.37
C VAL A 279 -20.19 11.58 5.36
N PRO A 280 -20.49 11.14 4.12
CA PRO A 280 -21.31 11.90 3.20
C PRO A 280 -22.72 12.18 3.72
N ALA A 281 -23.35 11.19 4.37
CA ALA A 281 -24.66 11.39 4.97
C ALA A 281 -24.62 12.40 6.13
N TRP A 282 -23.59 12.35 6.96
CA TRP A 282 -23.43 13.30 8.07
C TRP A 282 -23.14 14.71 7.59
N SER A 283 -22.31 14.88 6.56
CA SER A 283 -21.99 16.19 6.00
C SER A 283 -23.24 16.93 5.52
N VAL A 284 -24.16 16.22 4.88
CA VAL A 284 -25.39 16.81 4.33
C VAL A 284 -26.53 16.84 5.38
N ALA A 285 -26.89 15.68 5.96
CA ALA A 285 -28.09 15.58 6.77
C ALA A 285 -27.97 16.22 8.17
N ILE A 286 -26.77 16.26 8.75
CA ILE A 286 -26.56 16.77 10.11
C ILE A 286 -25.92 18.15 10.08
N LEU A 287 -24.91 18.35 9.23
CA LEU A 287 -24.16 19.60 9.19
C LEU A 287 -24.72 20.60 8.16
N GLY A 288 -25.68 20.21 7.31
CA GLY A 288 -26.21 21.04 6.23
C GLY A 288 -25.13 21.49 5.22
N GLY A 289 -24.03 20.71 5.13
CA GLY A 289 -22.89 21.00 4.29
C GLY A 289 -23.01 20.40 2.89
N ASP A 290 -21.96 20.59 2.12
CA ASP A 290 -21.84 20.18 0.72
C ASP A 290 -20.68 19.21 0.49
N ALA A 291 -20.29 19.02 -0.77
CA ALA A 291 -19.13 18.21 -1.16
C ALA A 291 -17.81 18.71 -0.55
N THR A 292 -17.67 20.03 -0.36
CA THR A 292 -16.48 20.63 0.26
C THR A 292 -16.41 20.25 1.74
N THR A 293 -17.52 20.36 2.45
CA THR A 293 -17.64 19.93 3.86
C THR A 293 -17.30 18.45 3.99
N ASN A 294 -17.84 17.60 3.11
CA ASN A 294 -17.54 16.17 3.08
C ASN A 294 -16.03 15.91 2.86
N GLY A 295 -15.41 16.60 1.92
CA GLY A 295 -13.98 16.48 1.64
C GLY A 295 -13.10 16.84 2.82
N PHE A 296 -13.40 17.97 3.51
CA PHE A 296 -12.65 18.39 4.70
C PHE A 296 -12.85 17.46 5.90
N LEU A 297 -14.04 16.92 6.10
CA LEU A 297 -14.28 15.91 7.16
C LEU A 297 -13.43 14.64 6.95
N TYR A 298 -13.36 14.15 5.73
CA TYR A 298 -12.48 13.02 5.40
C TYR A 298 -11.00 13.37 5.59
N SER A 299 -10.58 14.57 5.18
CA SER A 299 -9.19 15.02 5.31
C SER A 299 -8.75 15.23 6.76
N ALA A 300 -9.63 15.76 7.60
CA ALA A 300 -9.34 15.96 9.02
C ALA A 300 -9.08 14.64 9.76
N ARG A 301 -9.54 13.54 9.19
CA ARG A 301 -9.33 12.20 9.73
C ARG A 301 -8.08 11.49 9.17
N GLY A 302 -7.67 11.74 7.92
CA GLY A 302 -6.53 11.12 7.22
C GLY A 302 -5.21 11.52 7.80
#